data_dfb0fde9520ba90bd5d2e46b3e825f9b
#
_entry.id   dfb0fde9520ba90bd5d2e46b3e825f9b
#
_cell.length_a   1.000
_cell.length_b   1.000
_cell.length_c   1.000
_cell.angle_alpha   90.00
_cell.angle_beta   90.00
_cell.angle_gamma   90.00
#
_symmetry.space_group_name_H-M   'P 1'
#
loop_
_entity.id
_entity.type
_entity.pdbx_description
1 polymer ?
#
loop_
_entity_poly.entity_id
_entity_poly.type
_entity_poly.pdbx_seq_one_letter_code
_entity_poly.pdbx_strand_id
1 'polypeptide(L)'
;MWVNYYNESRLELDVELTTHCNARCPQCSRTNEFNVSEKKEWLPLNQVTIDDFKKWFPKIKIKHFHFSGKYGDPGMCKDLKPIVEYIINNSKTTTISINTNGSMRNEEFWFDLCGIGKQRLELIFDVDGINQEMHSFYRRGTSLDKVLKNIEAACQTISKVSVLTVMFKHNEDYIEDIQNMCRKYGVKHFDTVEGNNFLYGPTYKFIDEDGKEQKLEQITRKDREQGLERKDRRVRDHRHDTEYKKIVCAALKLRNLQVSSTGLVIPCCHLSTLEKTIWYKKGKHDEYITTHGNGNINPLIQEYIDRYYDFSLYHKNIDEIVNDEWYSKSIKNSWSSKDTASFACKKVCGIC
;
A
#
# COMPACT_ATOMS: atom_id res chain seq x y z
N MET A 1 18.61 13.00 5.32
CA MET A 1 17.39 12.46 4.68
C MET A 1 17.25 10.98 5.04
N TRP A 2 16.77 10.09 4.17
CA TRP A 2 16.57 8.66 4.50
C TRP A 2 17.84 7.94 4.96
N VAL A 3 19.01 8.32 4.45
CA VAL A 3 20.32 7.79 4.87
C VAL A 3 20.53 7.92 6.39
N ASN A 4 20.15 9.02 7.00
CA ASN A 4 20.29 9.21 8.44
C ASN A 4 19.39 8.24 9.21
N TYR A 5 18.15 8.03 8.73
CA TYR A 5 17.23 7.08 9.35
C TYR A 5 17.71 5.64 9.20
N TYR A 6 18.32 5.29 8.07
CA TYR A 6 18.93 3.98 7.86
C TYR A 6 20.10 3.76 8.79
N ASN A 7 21.03 4.72 8.88
CA ASN A 7 22.21 4.63 9.74
C ASN A 7 21.85 4.52 11.23
N GLU A 8 20.76 5.16 11.64
CA GLU A 8 20.23 5.11 13.00
C GLU A 8 19.27 3.92 13.23
N SER A 9 19.11 3.01 12.28
CA SER A 9 18.16 1.89 12.31
C SER A 9 16.71 2.35 12.62
N ARG A 10 16.30 3.48 12.07
CA ARG A 10 14.98 4.09 12.24
C ARG A 10 14.17 4.14 10.94
N LEU A 11 14.73 3.62 9.83
CA LEU A 11 14.03 3.55 8.55
C LEU A 11 12.91 2.51 8.61
N GLU A 12 11.78 2.85 8.06
CA GLU A 12 10.62 1.98 7.89
C GLU A 12 10.43 1.70 6.39
N LEU A 13 10.05 0.47 6.04
CA LEU A 13 9.86 0.08 4.64
C LEU A 13 8.47 -0.49 4.42
N ASP A 14 7.75 0.07 3.44
CA ASP A 14 6.59 -0.59 2.84
C ASP A 14 7.08 -1.51 1.73
N VAL A 15 6.96 -2.81 1.90
CA VAL A 15 7.47 -3.79 0.93
C VAL A 15 6.31 -4.56 0.31
N GLU A 16 6.21 -4.52 -1.01
CA GLU A 16 5.31 -5.36 -1.76
C GLU A 16 5.98 -6.70 -2.06
N LEU A 17 5.54 -7.77 -1.37
CA LEU A 17 6.11 -9.10 -1.56
C LEU A 17 5.63 -9.82 -2.81
N THR A 18 4.48 -9.43 -3.35
CA THR A 18 3.89 -10.06 -4.53
C THR A 18 2.88 -9.15 -5.19
N THR A 19 2.72 -9.29 -6.51
CA THR A 19 1.61 -8.69 -7.27
C THR A 19 0.45 -9.66 -7.47
N HIS A 20 0.52 -10.87 -6.91
CA HIS A 20 -0.61 -11.81 -6.92
C HIS A 20 -1.64 -11.44 -5.85
N CYS A 21 -2.92 -11.47 -6.20
CA CYS A 21 -4.05 -11.29 -5.30
C CYS A 21 -5.23 -12.13 -5.77
N ASN A 22 -5.97 -12.76 -4.85
CA ASN A 22 -7.20 -13.45 -5.14
C ASN A 22 -8.41 -12.53 -5.19
N ALA A 23 -8.33 -11.36 -4.53
CA ALA A 23 -9.39 -10.35 -4.53
C ALA A 23 -9.40 -9.51 -5.82
N ARG A 24 -10.57 -8.99 -6.16
CA ARG A 24 -10.84 -8.17 -7.34
C ARG A 24 -11.58 -6.89 -6.96
N CYS A 25 -11.06 -6.22 -5.92
CA CYS A 25 -11.64 -4.99 -5.40
C CYS A 25 -11.69 -3.92 -6.50
N PRO A 26 -12.86 -3.30 -6.80
CA PRO A 26 -13.03 -2.45 -7.98
C PRO A 26 -12.10 -1.22 -8.00
N GLN A 27 -11.88 -0.58 -6.86
CA GLN A 27 -10.99 0.59 -6.77
C GLN A 27 -9.50 0.25 -6.60
N CYS A 28 -9.15 -1.04 -6.59
CA CYS A 28 -7.76 -1.45 -6.47
C CYS A 28 -6.97 -1.06 -7.72
N SER A 29 -5.78 -0.52 -7.53
CA SER A 29 -4.86 -0.15 -8.63
C SER A 29 -4.50 -1.32 -9.55
N ARG A 30 -4.70 -2.55 -9.08
CA ARG A 30 -4.51 -3.79 -9.82
C ARG A 30 -5.65 -4.10 -10.79
N THR A 31 -6.90 -3.80 -10.41
CA THR A 31 -8.11 -4.28 -11.06
C THR A 31 -8.44 -3.45 -12.29
N ASN A 32 -8.87 -4.12 -13.37
CA ASN A 32 -9.42 -3.45 -14.54
C ASN A 32 -10.87 -3.03 -14.26
N GLU A 33 -11.14 -1.73 -14.21
CA GLU A 33 -12.49 -1.20 -13.93
C GLU A 33 -13.52 -1.51 -15.02
N PHE A 34 -13.05 -1.81 -16.22
CA PHE A 34 -13.91 -2.22 -17.35
C PHE A 34 -14.21 -3.72 -17.36
N ASN A 35 -13.53 -4.50 -16.53
CA ASN A 35 -13.78 -5.91 -16.28
C ASN A 35 -13.04 -6.33 -15.00
N VAL A 36 -13.74 -6.38 -13.87
CA VAL A 36 -13.09 -6.68 -12.58
C VAL A 36 -12.51 -8.09 -12.48
N SER A 37 -12.88 -9.00 -13.40
CA SER A 37 -12.27 -10.33 -13.50
C SER A 37 -10.80 -10.27 -13.94
N GLU A 38 -10.40 -9.15 -14.52
CA GLU A 38 -9.07 -8.95 -15.08
C GLU A 38 -8.22 -8.03 -14.21
N LYS A 39 -6.92 -8.29 -14.19
CA LYS A 39 -5.94 -7.31 -13.71
C LYS A 39 -5.61 -6.31 -14.83
N LYS A 40 -5.07 -5.16 -14.46
CA LYS A 40 -4.49 -4.23 -15.45
C LYS A 40 -3.43 -4.93 -16.29
N GLU A 41 -3.49 -4.77 -17.61
CA GLU A 41 -2.60 -5.41 -18.59
C GLU A 41 -1.10 -5.15 -18.29
N TRP A 42 -0.78 -3.90 -17.97
CA TRP A 42 0.59 -3.47 -17.67
C TRP A 42 1.19 -4.07 -16.40
N LEU A 43 0.40 -4.66 -15.50
CA LEU A 43 0.86 -5.18 -14.22
C LEU A 43 1.51 -6.56 -14.40
N PRO A 44 2.83 -6.72 -14.21
CA PRO A 44 3.47 -8.02 -14.23
C PRO A 44 3.05 -8.83 -13.00
N LEU A 45 2.92 -10.15 -13.17
CA LEU A 45 2.80 -11.05 -12.03
C LEU A 45 4.19 -11.39 -11.52
N ASN A 46 4.49 -10.97 -10.30
CA ASN A 46 5.78 -11.15 -9.66
C ASN A 46 5.64 -11.55 -8.19
N GLN A 47 6.68 -12.15 -7.65
CA GLN A 47 6.76 -12.58 -6.26
C GLN A 47 8.21 -12.58 -5.79
N VAL A 48 8.43 -12.04 -4.60
CA VAL A 48 9.72 -12.04 -3.91
C VAL A 48 9.95 -13.41 -3.26
N THR A 49 11.09 -14.00 -3.51
CA THR A 49 11.53 -15.23 -2.83
C THR A 49 12.27 -14.90 -1.54
N ILE A 50 12.42 -15.89 -0.66
CA ILE A 50 13.27 -15.73 0.53
C ILE A 50 14.73 -15.42 0.17
N ASP A 51 15.22 -15.95 -0.94
CA ASP A 51 16.60 -15.71 -1.39
C ASP A 51 16.74 -14.28 -1.92
N ASP A 52 15.76 -13.74 -2.66
CA ASP A 52 15.72 -12.33 -3.02
C ASP A 52 15.73 -11.45 -1.77
N PHE A 53 14.87 -11.76 -0.79
CA PHE A 53 14.76 -10.97 0.43
C PHE A 53 16.07 -10.98 1.24
N LYS A 54 16.75 -12.12 1.37
CA LYS A 54 18.07 -12.23 2.01
C LYS A 54 19.13 -11.43 1.26
N LYS A 55 19.09 -11.43 -0.08
CA LYS A 55 19.99 -10.63 -0.91
C LYS A 55 19.74 -9.12 -0.72
N TRP A 56 18.49 -8.71 -0.63
CA TRP A 56 18.12 -7.32 -0.42
C TRP A 56 18.49 -6.80 0.97
N PHE A 57 18.34 -7.65 1.97
CA PHE A 57 18.54 -7.34 3.37
C PHE A 57 19.46 -8.34 4.07
N PRO A 58 20.75 -8.44 3.68
CA PRO A 58 21.69 -9.37 4.30
C PRO A 58 21.94 -9.06 5.79
N LYS A 59 21.65 -7.81 6.19
CA LYS A 59 21.63 -7.34 7.57
C LYS A 59 20.34 -6.56 7.79
N ILE A 60 19.58 -6.95 8.80
CA ILE A 60 18.32 -6.27 9.13
C ILE A 60 18.61 -5.03 9.98
N LYS A 61 18.72 -3.85 9.35
CA LYS A 61 18.84 -2.52 9.98
C LYS A 61 17.55 -1.69 9.86
N ILE A 62 16.44 -2.32 9.53
CA ILE A 62 15.16 -1.68 9.34
C ILE A 62 14.38 -1.73 10.65
N LYS A 63 13.76 -0.62 11.03
CA LYS A 63 12.95 -0.51 12.24
C LYS A 63 11.63 -1.29 12.10
N HIS A 64 10.97 -1.11 10.96
CA HIS A 64 9.67 -1.70 10.71
C HIS A 64 9.54 -2.10 9.24
N PHE A 65 9.07 -3.32 8.98
CA PHE A 65 8.59 -3.75 7.69
C PHE A 65 7.07 -3.74 7.69
N HIS A 66 6.50 -3.00 6.76
CA HIS A 66 5.07 -3.05 6.45
C HIS A 66 4.89 -3.81 5.13
N PHE A 67 4.37 -5.03 5.21
CA PHE A 67 3.99 -5.79 4.03
C PHE A 67 2.58 -5.41 3.64
N SER A 68 2.48 -4.43 2.77
CA SER A 68 1.22 -3.96 2.20
C SER A 68 1.04 -4.49 0.79
N GLY A 69 -0.20 -4.68 0.40
CA GLY A 69 -0.52 -5.02 -0.97
C GLY A 69 -0.88 -3.77 -1.76
N LYS A 70 0.05 -3.22 -2.53
CA LYS A 70 -0.28 -2.17 -3.50
C LYS A 70 -1.01 -2.76 -4.71
N TYR A 71 -0.48 -3.87 -5.23
CA TYR A 71 -1.04 -4.62 -6.36
C TYR A 71 -1.33 -6.07 -6.00
N GLY A 72 -0.76 -6.61 -4.94
CA GLY A 72 -0.95 -7.98 -4.51
C GLY A 72 -1.40 -8.10 -3.07
N ASP A 73 -1.58 -9.31 -2.59
CA ASP A 73 -1.86 -9.61 -1.20
C ASP A 73 -0.69 -10.41 -0.60
N PRO A 74 -0.07 -9.97 0.50
CA PRO A 74 1.04 -10.70 1.12
C PRO A 74 0.75 -12.17 1.43
N GLY A 75 -0.53 -12.53 1.72
CA GLY A 75 -0.96 -13.92 1.92
C GLY A 75 -0.77 -14.79 0.67
N MET A 76 -0.66 -14.20 -0.53
CA MET A 76 -0.34 -14.90 -1.77
C MET A 76 1.14 -15.19 -1.94
N CYS A 77 2.02 -14.49 -1.22
CA CYS A 77 3.47 -14.75 -1.27
C CYS A 77 3.78 -16.14 -0.69
N LYS A 78 4.43 -17.00 -1.48
CA LYS A 78 4.76 -18.37 -1.06
C LYS A 78 5.73 -18.36 0.12
N ASP A 79 6.66 -17.42 0.12
CA ASP A 79 7.74 -17.32 1.08
C ASP A 79 7.44 -16.34 2.23
N LEU A 80 6.16 -15.99 2.46
CA LEU A 80 5.79 -15.07 3.54
C LEU A 80 6.28 -15.55 4.91
N LYS A 81 6.05 -16.83 5.27
CA LYS A 81 6.53 -17.40 6.54
C LYS A 81 8.07 -17.37 6.63
N PRO A 82 8.84 -17.93 5.66
CA PRO A 82 10.30 -17.84 5.65
C PRO A 82 10.85 -16.43 5.75
N ILE A 83 10.22 -15.44 5.10
CA ILE A 83 10.64 -14.03 5.16
C ILE A 83 10.43 -13.47 6.58
N VAL A 84 9.25 -13.69 7.17
CA VAL A 84 8.98 -13.26 8.55
C VAL A 84 9.96 -13.90 9.52
N GLU A 85 10.17 -15.21 9.42
CA GLU A 85 11.12 -15.94 10.25
C GLU A 85 12.56 -15.41 10.11
N TYR A 86 12.99 -15.12 8.88
CA TYR A 86 14.28 -14.50 8.63
C TYR A 86 14.44 -13.17 9.36
N ILE A 87 13.45 -12.27 9.26
CA ILE A 87 13.49 -10.97 9.95
C ILE A 87 13.56 -11.17 11.46
N ILE A 88 12.71 -12.03 12.01
CA ILE A 88 12.61 -12.27 13.46
C ILE A 88 13.93 -12.83 14.02
N ASN A 89 14.58 -13.72 13.28
CA ASN A 89 15.84 -14.36 13.70
C ASN A 89 17.07 -13.46 13.52
N ASN A 90 17.04 -12.51 12.58
CA ASN A 90 18.20 -11.64 12.26
C ASN A 90 18.09 -10.23 12.85
N SER A 91 17.03 -9.91 13.59
CA SER A 91 16.89 -8.66 14.35
C SER A 91 16.08 -8.91 15.63
N LYS A 92 16.51 -8.26 16.72
CA LYS A 92 15.78 -8.34 18.01
C LYS A 92 14.70 -7.26 18.14
N THR A 93 14.80 -6.18 17.39
CA THR A 93 13.99 -4.95 17.57
C THR A 93 13.06 -4.63 16.40
N THR A 94 13.30 -5.22 15.22
CA THR A 94 12.47 -5.00 14.04
C THR A 94 11.07 -5.55 14.25
N THR A 95 10.08 -4.73 13.90
CA THR A 95 8.67 -5.11 13.92
C THR A 95 8.13 -5.29 12.50
N ILE A 96 7.03 -6.02 12.36
CA ILE A 96 6.42 -6.34 11.08
C ILE A 96 4.91 -6.07 11.20
N SER A 97 4.32 -5.41 10.21
CA SER A 97 2.87 -5.39 10.00
C SER A 97 2.52 -5.94 8.63
N ILE A 98 1.42 -6.68 8.54
CA ILE A 98 0.96 -7.32 7.31
C ILE A 98 -0.50 -6.97 7.09
N ASN A 99 -0.81 -6.26 6.00
CA ASN A 99 -2.18 -6.06 5.55
C ASN A 99 -2.58 -7.17 4.59
N THR A 100 -3.72 -7.79 4.83
CA THR A 100 -4.23 -8.88 3.99
C THR A 100 -5.75 -8.87 3.91
N ASN A 101 -6.29 -9.28 2.75
CA ASN A 101 -7.72 -9.57 2.65
C ASN A 101 -8.13 -10.84 3.44
N GLY A 102 -7.16 -11.61 3.91
CA GLY A 102 -7.33 -12.75 4.80
C GLY A 102 -8.04 -13.97 4.20
N SER A 103 -8.50 -13.92 2.95
CA SER A 103 -9.26 -15.01 2.32
C SER A 103 -8.36 -16.08 1.69
N MET A 104 -7.05 -15.91 1.71
CA MET A 104 -6.07 -16.90 1.29
C MET A 104 -5.51 -17.66 2.48
N ARG A 105 -4.92 -18.83 2.19
CA ARG A 105 -4.39 -19.74 3.22
C ARG A 105 -5.49 -20.29 4.14
N ASN A 106 -5.12 -21.09 5.12
CA ASN A 106 -6.01 -21.68 6.12
C ASN A 106 -5.64 -21.17 7.53
N GLU A 107 -6.41 -21.56 8.50
CA GLU A 107 -6.27 -21.16 9.90
C GLU A 107 -4.89 -21.51 10.46
N GLU A 108 -4.37 -22.72 10.17
CA GLU A 108 -3.05 -23.19 10.60
C GLU A 108 -1.93 -22.28 10.08
N PHE A 109 -2.04 -21.81 8.82
CA PHE A 109 -1.04 -20.90 8.27
C PHE A 109 -0.94 -19.60 9.07
N TRP A 110 -2.07 -18.97 9.40
CA TRP A 110 -2.09 -17.69 10.11
C TRP A 110 -1.70 -17.86 11.57
N PHE A 111 -2.14 -18.95 12.21
CA PHE A 111 -1.72 -19.30 13.58
C PHE A 111 -0.20 -19.45 13.66
N ASP A 112 0.41 -20.23 12.78
CA ASP A 112 1.86 -20.46 12.74
C ASP A 112 2.63 -19.16 12.43
N LEU A 113 2.16 -18.36 11.48
CA LEU A 113 2.79 -17.07 11.14
C LEU A 113 2.84 -16.15 12.36
N CYS A 114 1.75 -16.09 13.11
CA CYS A 114 1.69 -15.36 14.38
C CYS A 114 2.61 -15.97 15.43
N GLY A 115 2.71 -17.30 15.51
CA GLY A 115 3.63 -18.02 16.40
C GLY A 115 5.11 -17.69 16.14
N ILE A 116 5.48 -17.49 14.87
CA ILE A 116 6.80 -17.01 14.44
C ILE A 116 7.02 -15.56 14.86
N GLY A 117 6.08 -14.67 14.51
CA GLY A 117 6.21 -13.22 14.71
C GLY A 117 6.07 -12.75 16.15
N LYS A 118 5.25 -13.46 16.93
CA LYS A 118 4.95 -13.14 18.34
C LYS A 118 4.52 -11.66 18.49
N GLN A 119 4.95 -10.97 19.56
CA GLN A 119 4.62 -9.57 19.82
C GLN A 119 5.22 -8.58 18.77
N ARG A 120 6.12 -9.05 17.92
CA ARG A 120 6.73 -8.21 16.86
C ARG A 120 5.97 -8.24 15.54
N LEU A 121 4.90 -9.03 15.45
CA LEU A 121 4.03 -9.12 14.29
C LEU A 121 2.65 -8.52 14.60
N GLU A 122 2.17 -7.69 13.69
CA GLU A 122 0.78 -7.26 13.61
C GLU A 122 0.17 -7.77 12.30
N LEU A 123 -0.95 -8.49 12.39
CA LEU A 123 -1.79 -8.81 11.23
C LEU A 123 -2.96 -7.83 11.17
N ILE A 124 -3.20 -7.26 9.99
CA ILE A 124 -4.30 -6.34 9.73
C ILE A 124 -5.16 -6.98 8.64
N PHE A 125 -6.30 -7.53 9.05
CA PHE A 125 -7.26 -8.16 8.14
C PHE A 125 -8.27 -7.15 7.62
N ASP A 126 -8.65 -7.27 6.36
CA ASP A 126 -9.67 -6.43 5.75
C ASP A 126 -11.05 -7.07 5.86
N VAL A 127 -12.01 -6.41 6.53
CA VAL A 127 -13.41 -6.87 6.65
C VAL A 127 -14.34 -5.68 6.35
N ASP A 128 -15.11 -5.75 5.25
CA ASP A 128 -15.91 -4.63 4.77
C ASP A 128 -17.43 -4.89 4.77
N GLY A 129 -17.91 -5.88 5.55
CA GLY A 129 -19.34 -6.17 5.66
C GLY A 129 -19.68 -7.14 6.79
N ILE A 130 -20.97 -7.13 7.20
CA ILE A 130 -21.52 -8.01 8.24
C ILE A 130 -21.90 -9.41 7.71
N ASN A 131 -21.98 -9.56 6.40
CA ASN A 131 -22.30 -10.81 5.70
C ASN A 131 -21.52 -10.90 4.38
N GLN A 132 -21.58 -12.05 3.73
CA GLN A 132 -20.84 -12.30 2.49
C GLN A 132 -21.23 -11.33 1.38
N GLU A 133 -22.49 -11.01 1.23
CA GLU A 133 -22.99 -10.11 0.17
C GLU A 133 -22.39 -8.71 0.33
N MET A 134 -22.52 -8.10 1.50
CA MET A 134 -21.97 -6.76 1.79
C MET A 134 -20.44 -6.75 1.68
N HIS A 135 -19.76 -7.76 2.22
CA HIS A 135 -18.30 -7.87 2.16
C HIS A 135 -17.81 -7.98 0.73
N SER A 136 -18.41 -8.88 -0.07
CA SER A 136 -18.00 -9.13 -1.44
C SER A 136 -18.44 -8.05 -2.42
N PHE A 137 -19.30 -7.13 -2.03
CA PHE A 137 -19.63 -5.98 -2.87
C PHE A 137 -18.38 -5.16 -3.22
N TYR A 138 -17.46 -5.01 -2.27
CA TYR A 138 -16.14 -4.43 -2.50
C TYR A 138 -15.03 -5.47 -2.59
N ARG A 139 -14.93 -6.42 -1.63
CA ARG A 139 -13.89 -7.46 -1.58
C ARG A 139 -14.24 -8.67 -2.48
N ARG A 140 -14.48 -8.40 -3.74
CA ARG A 140 -14.89 -9.42 -4.72
C ARG A 140 -13.88 -10.56 -4.79
N GLY A 141 -14.36 -11.79 -4.86
CA GLY A 141 -13.51 -13.00 -4.91
C GLY A 141 -12.95 -13.45 -3.58
N THR A 142 -13.42 -12.89 -2.45
CA THR A 142 -13.05 -13.31 -1.10
C THR A 142 -14.21 -13.99 -0.37
N SER A 143 -13.90 -14.80 0.65
CA SER A 143 -14.88 -15.46 1.51
C SER A 143 -14.80 -14.87 2.92
N LEU A 144 -15.88 -14.22 3.37
CA LEU A 144 -15.94 -13.64 4.71
C LEU A 144 -15.81 -14.70 5.80
N ASP A 145 -16.49 -15.85 5.67
CA ASP A 145 -16.38 -16.95 6.63
C ASP A 145 -14.93 -17.42 6.81
N LYS A 146 -14.20 -17.56 5.69
CA LYS A 146 -12.79 -17.92 5.72
C LYS A 146 -11.93 -16.86 6.39
N VAL A 147 -12.20 -15.58 6.11
CA VAL A 147 -11.48 -14.46 6.75
C VAL A 147 -11.70 -14.49 8.26
N LEU A 148 -12.94 -14.68 8.72
CA LEU A 148 -13.27 -14.70 10.14
C LEU A 148 -12.62 -15.89 10.86
N LYS A 149 -12.60 -17.09 10.28
CA LYS A 149 -11.88 -18.27 10.82
C LYS A 149 -10.38 -18.03 10.92
N ASN A 150 -9.79 -17.41 9.90
CA ASN A 150 -8.36 -17.05 9.89
C ASN A 150 -8.04 -16.00 10.97
N ILE A 151 -8.92 -15.03 11.18
CA ILE A 151 -8.81 -14.04 12.26
C ILE A 151 -8.85 -14.73 13.62
N GLU A 152 -9.83 -15.62 13.84
CA GLU A 152 -9.98 -16.37 15.09
C GLU A 152 -8.71 -17.16 15.44
N ALA A 153 -8.17 -17.89 14.46
CA ALA A 153 -6.92 -18.63 14.64
C ALA A 153 -5.73 -17.72 14.99
N ALA A 154 -5.58 -16.58 14.30
CA ALA A 154 -4.55 -15.61 14.61
C ALA A 154 -4.70 -14.98 15.99
N CYS A 155 -5.94 -14.71 16.44
CA CYS A 155 -6.25 -14.15 17.75
C CYS A 155 -5.95 -15.10 18.93
N GLN A 156 -5.75 -16.40 18.68
CA GLN A 156 -5.31 -17.37 19.71
C GLN A 156 -3.83 -17.21 20.09
N THR A 157 -3.11 -16.34 19.44
CA THR A 157 -1.68 -16.10 19.67
C THR A 157 -1.43 -14.79 20.42
N ILE A 158 -0.16 -14.51 20.71
CA ILE A 158 0.27 -13.24 21.33
C ILE A 158 0.59 -12.13 20.33
N SER A 159 0.45 -12.38 19.02
CA SER A 159 0.59 -11.36 17.99
C SER A 159 -0.58 -10.36 18.05
N LYS A 160 -0.32 -9.14 17.61
CA LYS A 160 -1.40 -8.16 17.48
C LYS A 160 -2.23 -8.48 16.24
N VAL A 161 -3.55 -8.60 16.43
CA VAL A 161 -4.50 -8.79 15.33
C VAL A 161 -5.45 -7.60 15.29
N SER A 162 -5.51 -6.95 14.15
CA SER A 162 -6.34 -5.78 13.88
C SER A 162 -7.25 -6.04 12.68
N VAL A 163 -8.36 -5.34 12.61
CA VAL A 163 -9.23 -5.30 11.42
C VAL A 163 -9.29 -3.88 10.89
N LEU A 164 -9.20 -3.75 9.58
CA LEU A 164 -9.40 -2.50 8.84
C LEU A 164 -10.63 -2.64 7.94
N THR A 165 -11.57 -1.70 8.05
CA THR A 165 -12.73 -1.60 7.18
C THR A 165 -12.62 -0.40 6.25
N VAL A 166 -12.77 -0.63 4.94
CA VAL A 166 -12.91 0.45 3.95
C VAL A 166 -14.38 0.86 3.89
N MET A 167 -14.65 2.12 4.25
CA MET A 167 -16.01 2.66 4.31
C MET A 167 -16.46 3.19 2.95
N PHE A 168 -17.62 2.75 2.55
CA PHE A 168 -18.41 3.22 1.41
C PHE A 168 -19.87 3.42 1.83
N LYS A 169 -20.68 4.00 0.97
CA LYS A 169 -22.10 4.21 1.23
C LYS A 169 -22.86 2.93 1.63
N HIS A 170 -22.51 1.78 1.03
CA HIS A 170 -23.22 0.51 1.27
C HIS A 170 -22.95 -0.11 2.66
N ASN A 171 -21.87 0.28 3.35
CA ASN A 171 -21.51 -0.26 4.66
C ASN A 171 -21.34 0.80 5.76
N GLU A 172 -21.53 2.10 5.47
CA GLU A 172 -21.29 3.18 6.44
C GLU A 172 -22.16 3.09 7.69
N ASP A 173 -23.39 2.61 7.56
CA ASP A 173 -24.33 2.49 8.68
C ASP A 173 -24.10 1.19 9.50
N TYR A 174 -23.22 0.28 9.07
CA TYR A 174 -22.96 -1.04 9.67
C TYR A 174 -21.60 -1.15 10.35
N ILE A 175 -20.86 -0.06 10.51
CA ILE A 175 -19.49 -0.08 11.04
C ILE A 175 -19.43 -0.67 12.45
N GLU A 176 -20.38 -0.31 13.31
CA GLU A 176 -20.47 -0.85 14.67
C GLU A 176 -20.79 -2.36 14.67
N ASP A 177 -21.69 -2.80 13.78
CA ASP A 177 -22.05 -4.21 13.63
C ASP A 177 -20.86 -5.03 13.11
N ILE A 178 -20.10 -4.51 12.13
CA ILE A 178 -18.87 -5.14 11.63
C ILE A 178 -17.86 -5.28 12.79
N GLN A 179 -17.67 -4.21 13.55
CA GLN A 179 -16.77 -4.23 14.71
C GLN A 179 -17.21 -5.27 15.76
N ASN A 180 -18.50 -5.30 16.09
CA ASN A 180 -19.05 -6.25 17.05
C ASN A 180 -18.94 -7.70 16.55
N MET A 181 -19.14 -7.93 15.26
CA MET A 181 -18.90 -9.23 14.63
C MET A 181 -17.42 -9.63 14.80
N CYS A 182 -16.47 -8.77 14.44
CA CYS A 182 -15.05 -9.07 14.54
C CYS A 182 -14.61 -9.33 16.00
N ARG A 183 -15.18 -8.62 16.98
CA ARG A 183 -14.92 -8.87 18.42
C ARG A 183 -15.27 -10.29 18.86
N LYS A 184 -16.31 -10.91 18.29
CA LYS A 184 -16.69 -12.30 18.60
C LYS A 184 -15.60 -13.30 18.19
N TYR A 185 -14.75 -12.94 17.22
CA TYR A 185 -13.59 -13.72 16.76
C TYR A 185 -12.27 -13.29 17.42
N GLY A 186 -12.33 -12.50 18.51
CA GLY A 186 -11.17 -12.14 19.31
C GLY A 186 -10.46 -10.86 18.95
N VAL A 187 -10.94 -10.11 17.94
CA VAL A 187 -10.33 -8.83 17.50
C VAL A 187 -10.45 -7.78 18.60
N LYS A 188 -9.32 -7.15 18.95
CA LYS A 188 -9.26 -6.07 19.95
C LYS A 188 -9.05 -4.69 19.32
N HIS A 189 -8.49 -4.63 18.12
CA HIS A 189 -8.16 -3.40 17.41
C HIS A 189 -8.93 -3.34 16.10
N PHE A 190 -9.67 -2.27 15.90
CA PHE A 190 -10.51 -2.07 14.75
C PHE A 190 -10.35 -0.63 14.27
N ASP A 191 -9.99 -0.47 13.01
CA ASP A 191 -9.83 0.83 12.36
C ASP A 191 -10.69 0.93 11.10
N THR A 192 -10.96 2.15 10.68
CA THR A 192 -11.70 2.43 9.46
C THR A 192 -10.95 3.40 8.57
N VAL A 193 -11.11 3.26 7.27
CA VAL A 193 -10.60 4.20 6.27
C VAL A 193 -11.68 4.46 5.23
N GLU A 194 -11.80 5.71 4.79
CA GLU A 194 -12.72 6.05 3.70
C GLU A 194 -12.19 5.51 2.37
N GLY A 195 -13.08 4.98 1.53
CA GLY A 195 -12.78 4.71 0.14
C GLY A 195 -12.34 5.98 -0.56
N ASN A 196 -11.20 5.98 -1.26
CA ASN A 196 -10.50 7.22 -1.64
C ASN A 196 -10.36 7.47 -3.14
N ASN A 197 -10.82 6.58 -4.00
CA ASN A 197 -10.66 6.71 -5.45
C ASN A 197 -11.89 7.34 -6.13
N PHE A 198 -12.34 8.47 -5.59
CA PHE A 198 -13.49 9.23 -6.10
C PHE A 198 -13.03 10.53 -6.79
N LEU A 199 -12.10 10.40 -7.76
CA LEU A 199 -11.47 11.55 -8.41
C LEU A 199 -12.43 12.39 -9.28
N TYR A 200 -13.50 11.77 -9.79
CA TYR A 200 -14.43 12.38 -10.75
C TYR A 200 -15.85 12.53 -10.20
N GLY A 201 -16.01 12.56 -8.88
CA GLY A 201 -17.32 12.71 -8.22
C GLY A 201 -17.56 11.63 -7.15
N PRO A 202 -18.73 11.64 -6.50
CA PRO A 202 -19.02 10.78 -5.36
C PRO A 202 -19.31 9.32 -5.74
N THR A 203 -19.25 8.98 -7.02
CA THR A 203 -19.57 7.65 -7.57
C THR A 203 -18.42 7.12 -8.40
N TYR A 204 -18.01 5.87 -8.15
CA TYR A 204 -17.06 5.11 -8.94
C TYR A 204 -17.79 3.97 -9.65
N LYS A 205 -17.78 3.96 -10.99
CA LYS A 205 -18.41 2.93 -11.81
C LYS A 205 -17.40 1.84 -12.18
N PHE A 206 -17.88 0.60 -12.26
CA PHE A 206 -17.09 -0.55 -12.71
C PHE A 206 -17.98 -1.60 -13.36
N ILE A 207 -17.39 -2.48 -14.16
CA ILE A 207 -18.09 -3.63 -14.76
C ILE A 207 -17.75 -4.88 -13.93
N ASP A 208 -18.78 -5.55 -13.43
CA ASP A 208 -18.63 -6.76 -12.63
C ASP A 208 -18.30 -8.02 -13.47
N GLU A 209 -18.20 -9.18 -12.82
CA GLU A 209 -17.87 -10.45 -13.43
C GLU A 209 -18.92 -10.92 -14.45
N ASP A 210 -20.17 -10.46 -14.31
CA ASP A 210 -21.30 -10.79 -15.18
C ASP A 210 -21.48 -9.77 -16.32
N GLY A 211 -20.56 -8.80 -16.43
CA GLY A 211 -20.62 -7.73 -17.44
C GLY A 211 -21.61 -6.61 -17.11
N LYS A 212 -22.11 -6.52 -15.88
CA LYS A 212 -23.05 -5.49 -15.45
C LYS A 212 -22.33 -4.28 -14.87
N GLU A 213 -22.80 -3.07 -15.19
CA GLU A 213 -22.32 -1.84 -14.55
C GLU A 213 -22.80 -1.81 -13.09
N GLN A 214 -21.82 -1.67 -12.19
CA GLN A 214 -22.00 -1.48 -10.75
C GLN A 214 -21.45 -0.12 -10.33
N LYS A 215 -21.83 0.34 -9.11
CA LYS A 215 -21.41 1.62 -8.58
C LYS A 215 -20.99 1.49 -7.12
N LEU A 216 -19.80 1.97 -6.81
CA LEU A 216 -19.42 2.29 -5.44
C LEU A 216 -19.71 3.76 -5.20
N GLU A 217 -20.32 4.09 -4.08
CA GLU A 217 -20.62 5.45 -3.67
C GLU A 217 -19.78 5.83 -2.45
N GLN A 218 -19.32 7.08 -2.45
CA GLN A 218 -18.62 7.67 -1.30
C GLN A 218 -19.57 7.74 -0.10
N ILE A 219 -19.00 7.63 1.10
CA ILE A 219 -19.76 7.80 2.35
C ILE A 219 -20.51 9.13 2.38
N THR A 220 -21.67 9.13 3.02
CA THR A 220 -22.40 10.37 3.34
C THR A 220 -21.66 11.07 4.47
N ARG A 221 -21.14 12.25 4.23
CA ARG A 221 -20.33 13.01 5.20
C ARG A 221 -21.15 13.56 6.39
N LYS A 222 -22.00 12.73 6.99
CA LYS A 222 -22.73 13.08 8.22
C LYS A 222 -21.80 13.41 9.38
N ASP A 223 -20.61 12.83 9.41
CA ASP A 223 -19.62 13.04 10.49
C ASP A 223 -18.99 14.43 10.48
N ARG A 224 -19.04 15.18 9.37
CA ARG A 224 -18.58 16.57 9.33
C ARG A 224 -19.49 17.53 10.08
N GLU A 225 -20.77 17.23 10.19
CA GLU A 225 -21.73 18.03 10.95
C GLU A 225 -21.63 17.80 12.47
N GLN A 226 -21.02 16.70 12.92
CA GLN A 226 -20.89 16.33 14.33
C GLN A 226 -19.54 16.70 14.98
N GLY A 227 -18.69 17.48 14.30
CA GLY A 227 -17.48 18.05 14.91
C GLY A 227 -16.39 17.05 15.25
N LEU A 228 -16.46 15.81 14.78
CA LEU A 228 -15.36 14.86 14.82
C LEU A 228 -14.37 15.22 13.71
N GLU A 229 -13.61 16.28 13.92
CA GLU A 229 -12.41 16.58 13.13
C GLU A 229 -11.39 15.43 13.27
N ARG A 230 -11.64 14.33 12.59
CA ARG A 230 -10.50 13.50 12.15
C ARG A 230 -9.68 14.42 11.26
N LYS A 231 -8.46 14.69 11.66
CA LYS A 231 -7.47 15.44 10.89
C LYS A 231 -7.14 14.66 9.61
N ASP A 232 -8.11 14.49 8.73
CA ASP A 232 -7.93 13.84 7.45
C ASP A 232 -7.23 14.81 6.50
N ARG A 233 -5.91 14.66 6.44
CA ARG A 233 -5.02 15.44 5.58
C ARG A 233 -5.22 15.18 4.09
N ARG A 234 -6.19 14.37 3.66
CA ARG A 234 -6.33 13.90 2.28
C ARG A 234 -7.39 14.60 1.46
N VAL A 235 -8.30 15.35 2.06
CA VAL A 235 -9.22 16.18 1.30
C VAL A 235 -8.65 17.57 1.11
N ARG A 236 -7.56 17.67 0.35
CA ARG A 236 -7.20 18.94 -0.27
C ARG A 236 -7.98 19.04 -1.58
N ASP A 237 -8.85 20.02 -1.58
CA ASP A 237 -9.57 20.57 -2.72
C ASP A 237 -8.74 20.47 -4.02
N HIS A 238 -9.33 19.93 -5.08
CA HIS A 238 -8.70 19.78 -6.41
C HIS A 238 -8.52 21.13 -7.13
N ARG A 239 -8.10 22.17 -6.45
CA ARG A 239 -7.75 23.42 -7.10
C ARG A 239 -6.45 23.26 -7.86
N HIS A 240 -6.57 23.22 -9.16
CA HIS A 240 -5.47 23.44 -10.09
C HIS A 240 -4.90 24.83 -9.80
N ASP A 241 -3.64 24.95 -9.44
CA ASP A 241 -2.90 26.16 -9.09
C ASP A 241 -2.80 26.49 -7.59
N THR A 242 -2.36 25.53 -6.82
CA THR A 242 -2.03 25.86 -5.44
C THR A 242 -0.66 26.53 -5.35
N GLU A 243 -0.67 27.78 -4.98
CA GLU A 243 0.52 28.44 -4.44
C GLU A 243 0.94 27.70 -3.17
N TYR A 244 1.96 26.84 -3.27
CA TYR A 244 2.56 26.29 -2.07
C TYR A 244 3.78 27.14 -1.67
N LYS A 245 3.95 27.37 -0.36
CA LYS A 245 5.11 28.07 0.19
C LYS A 245 6.31 27.15 0.37
N LYS A 246 6.05 25.92 0.77
CA LYS A 246 7.08 24.88 0.95
C LYS A 246 6.52 23.49 0.83
N ILE A 247 7.40 22.51 0.59
CA ILE A 247 7.06 21.09 0.65
C ILE A 247 7.48 20.51 1.99
N VAL A 248 6.53 19.87 2.70
CA VAL A 248 6.77 19.08 3.90
C VAL A 248 6.53 17.62 3.58
N CYS A 249 7.59 16.91 3.23
CA CYS A 249 7.51 15.53 2.75
C CYS A 249 7.01 14.58 3.84
N ALA A 250 5.83 13.98 3.61
CA ALA A 250 5.22 13.03 4.54
C ALA A 250 6.08 11.76 4.70
N ALA A 251 6.66 11.24 3.63
CA ALA A 251 7.50 10.04 3.67
C ALA A 251 8.76 10.26 4.51
N LEU A 252 9.41 11.45 4.40
CA LEU A 252 10.52 11.79 5.30
C LEU A 252 10.07 11.93 6.76
N LYS A 253 8.92 12.54 7.01
CA LYS A 253 8.37 12.66 8.36
C LYS A 253 8.07 11.30 8.98
N LEU A 254 7.56 10.38 8.19
CA LEU A 254 7.26 9.01 8.59
C LEU A 254 8.49 8.09 8.53
N ARG A 255 9.63 8.57 8.01
CA ARG A 255 10.87 7.79 7.81
C ARG A 255 10.68 6.58 6.92
N ASN A 256 9.78 6.67 5.95
CA ASN A 256 9.32 5.54 5.15
C ASN A 256 9.85 5.62 3.73
N LEU A 257 10.19 4.45 3.16
CA LEU A 257 10.41 4.21 1.74
C LEU A 257 9.57 3.01 1.31
N GLN A 258 9.28 2.92 0.02
CA GLN A 258 8.60 1.76 -0.56
C GLN A 258 9.58 0.88 -1.34
N VAL A 259 9.37 -0.42 -1.28
CA VAL A 259 10.08 -1.40 -2.09
C VAL A 259 9.03 -2.20 -2.86
N SER A 260 9.11 -2.16 -4.19
CA SER A 260 8.21 -2.96 -5.02
C SER A 260 8.61 -4.42 -5.05
N SER A 261 7.71 -5.28 -5.53
CA SER A 261 7.99 -6.71 -5.75
C SER A 261 9.09 -6.97 -6.80
N THR A 262 9.47 -5.96 -7.57
CA THR A 262 10.60 -5.97 -8.51
C THR A 262 11.87 -5.37 -7.92
N GLY A 263 11.92 -5.16 -6.61
CA GLY A 263 13.08 -4.62 -5.89
C GLY A 263 13.33 -3.13 -6.07
N LEU A 264 12.45 -2.39 -6.78
CA LEU A 264 12.62 -0.94 -6.92
C LEU A 264 12.33 -0.23 -5.61
N VAL A 265 13.25 0.59 -5.16
CA VAL A 265 13.08 1.47 -4.01
C VAL A 265 12.45 2.77 -4.47
N ILE A 266 11.31 3.14 -3.93
CA ILE A 266 10.51 4.30 -4.33
C ILE A 266 10.36 5.24 -3.11
N PRO A 267 10.53 6.56 -3.27
CA PRO A 267 10.52 7.49 -2.13
C PRO A 267 9.21 7.54 -1.36
N CYS A 268 8.08 7.35 -2.04
CA CYS A 268 6.75 7.33 -1.41
C CYS A 268 5.66 6.81 -2.35
N CYS A 269 4.49 6.45 -1.80
CA CYS A 269 3.35 5.95 -2.56
C CYS A 269 2.83 6.93 -3.64
N HIS A 270 3.03 8.23 -3.47
CA HIS A 270 2.59 9.23 -4.45
C HIS A 270 3.50 9.32 -5.68
N LEU A 271 4.71 8.75 -5.61
CA LEU A 271 5.61 8.58 -6.74
C LEU A 271 5.55 7.16 -7.32
N SER A 272 4.58 6.37 -6.93
CA SER A 272 4.42 4.98 -7.39
C SER A 272 4.13 4.84 -8.90
N THR A 273 3.78 5.93 -9.58
CA THR A 273 3.71 5.99 -11.04
C THR A 273 5.07 5.73 -11.71
N LEU A 274 6.18 5.95 -11.02
CA LEU A 274 7.53 5.62 -11.48
C LEU A 274 7.65 4.15 -11.89
N GLU A 275 7.22 3.26 -11.00
CA GLU A 275 7.23 1.82 -11.26
C GLU A 275 6.36 1.44 -12.46
N LYS A 276 5.14 1.98 -12.52
CA LYS A 276 4.23 1.77 -13.63
C LYS A 276 4.85 2.22 -14.95
N THR A 277 5.49 3.39 -14.98
CA THR A 277 6.16 3.91 -16.19
C THR A 277 7.30 3.00 -16.64
N ILE A 278 8.10 2.48 -15.70
CA ILE A 278 9.19 1.55 -16.01
C ILE A 278 8.64 0.24 -16.62
N TRP A 279 7.56 -0.29 -16.06
CA TRP A 279 6.92 -1.52 -16.59
C TRP A 279 6.32 -1.32 -17.97
N TYR A 280 5.69 -0.16 -18.25
CA TYR A 280 5.20 0.18 -19.59
C TYR A 280 6.31 0.32 -20.61
N LYS A 281 7.43 0.97 -20.29
CA LYS A 281 8.58 1.09 -21.21
C LYS A 281 9.12 -0.28 -21.63
N LYS A 282 9.14 -1.25 -20.71
CA LYS A 282 9.52 -2.64 -21.04
C LYS A 282 8.48 -3.34 -21.93
N GLY A 283 7.22 -2.92 -21.91
CA GLY A 283 6.08 -3.54 -22.62
C GLY A 283 5.69 -2.89 -23.96
N LYS A 284 6.46 -1.97 -24.53
CA LYS A 284 6.18 -1.28 -25.82
C LYS A 284 5.00 -0.30 -25.85
N HIS A 285 4.60 0.32 -24.76
CA HIS A 285 3.53 1.32 -24.78
C HIS A 285 4.09 2.71 -24.45
N ASP A 286 4.44 3.48 -25.49
CA ASP A 286 4.97 4.87 -25.38
C ASP A 286 3.91 5.91 -24.97
N GLU A 287 2.63 5.55 -24.99
CA GLU A 287 1.53 6.52 -24.82
C GLU A 287 1.29 7.04 -23.40
N TYR A 288 1.80 6.36 -22.38
CA TYR A 288 1.42 6.69 -20.99
C TYR A 288 2.25 7.80 -20.33
N ILE A 289 3.36 8.18 -20.92
CA ILE A 289 4.28 9.19 -20.37
C ILE A 289 3.72 10.61 -20.55
N THR A 290 2.81 10.81 -21.48
CA THR A 290 2.34 12.15 -21.92
C THR A 290 1.13 12.69 -21.15
N THR A 291 0.46 11.92 -20.31
CA THR A 291 -0.87 12.27 -19.79
C THR A 291 -0.93 12.98 -18.43
N HIS A 292 0.21 13.26 -17.79
CA HIS A 292 0.22 13.92 -16.48
C HIS A 292 0.99 15.27 -16.50
N GLY A 293 0.72 16.13 -17.47
CA GLY A 293 1.20 17.51 -17.55
C GLY A 293 1.96 17.79 -18.85
N ASN A 294 1.37 18.50 -19.75
CA ASN A 294 1.93 19.23 -20.94
C ASN A 294 3.15 18.61 -21.66
N GLY A 295 3.23 17.29 -21.78
CA GLY A 295 4.26 16.61 -22.60
C GLY A 295 5.68 16.59 -22.03
N ASN A 296 5.98 17.28 -20.92
CA ASN A 296 7.30 17.32 -20.31
C ASN A 296 7.32 16.56 -18.98
N ILE A 297 8.04 15.45 -18.94
CA ILE A 297 8.32 14.76 -17.68
C ILE A 297 9.22 15.63 -16.81
N ASN A 298 8.89 15.77 -15.53
CA ASN A 298 9.74 16.46 -14.57
C ASN A 298 11.17 15.86 -14.59
N PRO A 299 12.25 16.66 -14.71
CA PRO A 299 13.62 16.17 -14.84
C PRO A 299 14.05 15.21 -13.73
N LEU A 300 13.62 15.43 -12.48
CA LEU A 300 13.88 14.53 -11.36
C LEU A 300 13.27 13.14 -11.58
N ILE A 301 12.07 13.10 -12.14
CA ILE A 301 11.35 11.86 -12.45
C ILE A 301 12.01 11.15 -13.63
N GLN A 302 12.42 11.91 -14.66
CA GLN A 302 13.13 11.36 -15.81
C GLN A 302 14.47 10.73 -15.40
N GLU A 303 15.24 11.40 -14.54
CA GLU A 303 16.50 10.87 -14.01
C GLU A 303 16.28 9.52 -13.29
N TYR A 304 15.24 9.40 -12.47
CA TYR A 304 14.92 8.13 -11.81
C TYR A 304 14.60 7.03 -12.81
N ILE A 305 13.79 7.35 -13.84
CA ILE A 305 13.40 6.38 -14.87
C ILE A 305 14.62 5.92 -15.69
N ASP A 306 15.52 6.81 -16.02
CA ASP A 306 16.71 6.49 -16.82
C ASP A 306 17.74 5.67 -16.02
N ARG A 307 17.79 5.89 -14.71
CA ARG A 307 18.70 5.24 -13.77
C ARG A 307 18.04 4.17 -12.89
N TYR A 308 16.88 3.61 -13.27
CA TYR A 308 16.09 2.74 -12.40
C TYR A 308 16.86 1.51 -11.87
N TYR A 309 17.86 1.03 -12.59
CA TYR A 309 18.77 -0.04 -12.12
C TYR A 309 19.54 0.37 -10.87
N ASP A 310 19.94 1.64 -10.76
CA ASP A 310 20.63 2.18 -9.60
C ASP A 310 19.77 2.20 -8.33
N PHE A 311 18.44 2.14 -8.49
CA PHE A 311 17.45 2.17 -7.41
C PHE A 311 16.79 0.80 -7.18
N SER A 312 17.37 -0.27 -7.72
CA SER A 312 16.89 -1.63 -7.56
C SER A 312 17.77 -2.45 -6.61
N LEU A 313 17.12 -3.10 -5.63
CA LEU A 313 17.77 -4.00 -4.67
C LEU A 313 18.35 -5.28 -5.31
N TYR A 314 18.04 -5.56 -6.57
CA TYR A 314 18.71 -6.59 -7.34
C TYR A 314 20.14 -6.20 -7.78
N HIS A 315 20.43 -4.90 -7.84
CA HIS A 315 21.69 -4.36 -8.32
C HIS A 315 22.52 -3.66 -7.24
N LYS A 316 21.86 -2.99 -6.29
CA LYS A 316 22.47 -2.26 -5.18
C LYS A 316 21.80 -2.61 -3.87
N ASN A 317 22.51 -2.54 -2.76
CA ASN A 317 21.90 -2.67 -1.44
C ASN A 317 21.19 -1.35 -1.02
N ILE A 318 20.37 -1.44 0.01
CA ILE A 318 19.58 -0.29 0.48
C ILE A 318 20.47 0.89 0.94
N ASP A 319 21.65 0.62 1.51
CA ASP A 319 22.59 1.64 1.96
C ASP A 319 23.13 2.43 0.76
N GLU A 320 23.54 1.77 -0.31
CA GLU A 320 23.99 2.42 -1.55
C GLU A 320 22.87 3.28 -2.16
N ILE A 321 21.63 2.78 -2.18
CA ILE A 321 20.50 3.50 -2.75
C ILE A 321 20.18 4.76 -1.96
N VAL A 322 20.07 4.70 -0.62
CA VAL A 322 19.71 5.88 0.18
C VAL A 322 20.85 6.92 0.26
N ASN A 323 22.09 6.52 -0.03
CA ASN A 323 23.24 7.40 -0.17
C ASN A 323 23.38 8.00 -1.57
N ASP A 324 22.74 7.45 -2.59
CA ASP A 324 22.77 8.00 -3.95
C ASP A 324 22.34 9.48 -3.94
N GLU A 325 22.96 10.29 -4.79
CA GLU A 325 22.71 11.74 -4.85
C GLU A 325 21.24 12.05 -5.11
N TRP A 326 20.55 11.24 -5.88
CA TRP A 326 19.13 11.40 -6.14
C TRP A 326 18.31 11.38 -4.84
N TYR A 327 18.56 10.39 -3.94
CA TYR A 327 17.86 10.27 -2.65
C TYR A 327 18.37 11.25 -1.60
N SER A 328 19.69 11.51 -1.59
CA SER A 328 20.32 12.30 -0.53
C SER A 328 20.23 13.80 -0.75
N LYS A 329 20.11 14.27 -2.02
CA LYS A 329 20.15 15.69 -2.38
C LYS A 329 19.09 16.08 -3.41
N SER A 330 18.99 15.39 -4.59
CA SER A 330 18.21 15.86 -5.74
C SER A 330 16.73 16.03 -5.44
N ILE A 331 16.11 15.08 -4.72
CA ILE A 331 14.70 15.20 -4.29
C ILE A 331 14.48 16.48 -3.47
N LYS A 332 15.33 16.74 -2.46
CA LYS A 332 15.20 17.91 -1.59
C LYS A 332 15.45 19.21 -2.36
N ASN A 333 16.45 19.21 -3.22
CA ASN A 333 16.79 20.39 -4.04
C ASN A 333 15.66 20.73 -5.00
N SER A 334 14.95 19.73 -5.56
CA SER A 334 13.79 19.96 -6.42
C SER A 334 12.66 20.75 -5.75
N TRP A 335 12.61 20.79 -4.41
CA TRP A 335 11.57 21.54 -3.67
C TRP A 335 11.84 23.02 -3.56
N SER A 336 13.00 23.51 -4.04
CA SER A 336 13.40 24.92 -3.94
C SER A 336 12.58 25.84 -4.86
N SER A 337 11.96 25.30 -5.92
CA SER A 337 11.10 26.07 -6.82
C SER A 337 9.88 25.27 -7.28
N LYS A 338 8.84 26.00 -7.74
CA LYS A 338 7.62 25.38 -8.30
C LYS A 338 7.91 24.60 -9.58
N ASP A 339 8.90 25.03 -10.36
CA ASP A 339 9.22 24.46 -11.67
C ASP A 339 9.99 23.14 -11.54
N THR A 340 10.82 23.01 -10.49
CA THR A 340 11.65 21.83 -10.24
C THR A 340 10.95 20.75 -9.42
N ALA A 341 10.00 21.14 -8.56
CA ALA A 341 9.26 20.17 -7.73
C ALA A 341 8.33 19.30 -8.56
N SER A 342 8.29 17.98 -8.28
CA SER A 342 7.36 17.09 -8.96
C SER A 342 5.91 17.44 -8.62
N PHE A 343 5.00 17.19 -9.56
CA PHE A 343 3.56 17.42 -9.37
C PHE A 343 3.03 16.70 -8.10
N ALA A 344 3.44 15.45 -7.88
CA ALA A 344 3.03 14.69 -6.71
C ALA A 344 3.48 15.34 -5.40
N CYS A 345 4.72 15.84 -5.33
CA CYS A 345 5.22 16.56 -4.16
C CYS A 345 4.44 17.85 -3.91
N LYS A 346 4.15 18.62 -4.96
CA LYS A 346 3.34 19.86 -4.87
C LYS A 346 1.94 19.57 -4.36
N LYS A 347 1.26 18.62 -4.99
CA LYS A 347 -0.15 18.30 -4.71
C LYS A 347 -0.37 17.72 -3.32
N VAL A 348 0.55 16.86 -2.85
CA VAL A 348 0.33 16.09 -1.61
C VAL A 348 1.04 16.69 -0.42
N CYS A 349 2.24 17.20 -0.61
CA CYS A 349 3.13 17.66 0.45
C CYS A 349 3.35 19.18 0.47
N GLY A 350 2.81 19.91 -0.50
CA GLY A 350 2.86 21.38 -0.54
C GLY A 350 1.98 21.98 0.58
N ILE A 351 2.52 22.99 1.29
CA ILE A 351 1.79 23.77 2.29
C ILE A 351 1.59 25.16 1.73
N CYS A 352 0.38 25.70 1.79
CA CYS A 352 0.03 27.08 1.41
C CYS A 352 0.47 28.09 2.46
#